data_2588d67902e4d2cfdbcc454770730f44
#
_entry.id   2588d67902e4d2cfdbcc454770730f44
#
_cell.length_a   1.000
_cell.length_b   1.000
_cell.length_c   1.000
_cell.angle_alpha   90.00
_cell.angle_beta   90.00
_cell.angle_gamma   90.00
#
_symmetry.space_group_name_H-M   'P 1'
#
loop_
_entity.id
_entity.type
_entity.pdbx_description
1 polymer ?
#
loop_
_entity_poly.entity_id
_entity_poly.type
_entity_poly.pdbx_seq_one_letter_code
_entity_poly.pdbx_strand_id
1 'polypeptide(L)'
;MQAGKRVLIAGIVTSVVAAAGCQAFSFNRNADALWNIVSQQCVPNQQQNSDPAPCRLVDLRNGYVVMKDREGPLQFLLLPVKKISGIESAVLLNPFSANYFAEAWHARHYMEERRGSPVDDSAIALSVNSQRGRTQNQLHIHISCLRPDIRRRLDSLDATLSEKWQTAQLGEHKYQIRILTREELKKTSPFVRIANELPGAREEMGKYGIALAAMPGGRRALMVIKRNLLLLNRGSAEELQDHSCAILQPSTLSGT
;
A
#
# COMPACT_ATOMS: atom_id res chain seq x y z
N MET A 1 28.05 44.49 60.13
CA MET A 1 27.01 43.52 60.51
C MET A 1 25.99 43.45 59.41
N GLN A 2 25.74 42.34 58.91
CA GLN A 2 24.70 41.72 58.13
C GLN A 2 25.25 41.07 56.86
N ALA A 3 25.42 39.75 56.96
CA ALA A 3 25.66 38.82 55.89
C ALA A 3 24.33 38.52 55.18
N GLY A 4 24.27 38.72 53.88
CA GLY A 4 23.13 38.41 53.02
C GLY A 4 23.42 37.21 52.13
N LYS A 5 22.72 36.15 52.36
CA LYS A 5 22.76 34.84 51.69
C LYS A 5 22.57 34.99 50.17
N ARG A 6 23.48 34.45 49.41
CA ARG A 6 23.23 34.06 48.03
C ARG A 6 23.37 32.54 47.95
N VAL A 7 22.24 31.85 47.89
CA VAL A 7 22.14 30.42 47.70
C VAL A 7 21.42 30.16 46.36
N LEU A 8 22.14 29.50 45.49
CA LEU A 8 21.74 28.48 44.53
C LEU A 8 20.42 28.66 43.73
N ILE A 9 20.58 28.95 42.45
CA ILE A 9 19.75 28.43 41.39
C ILE A 9 20.70 27.93 40.27
N ALA A 10 21.19 26.72 40.40
CA ALA A 10 21.90 26.01 39.35
C ALA A 10 21.52 24.55 39.52
N GLY A 11 20.57 24.06 38.77
CA GLY A 11 20.26 22.62 38.80
C GLY A 11 18.87 22.21 38.38
N ILE A 12 18.31 22.68 37.25
CA ILE A 12 17.18 22.01 36.60
C ILE A 12 17.17 22.37 35.10
N VAL A 13 18.16 21.96 34.33
CA VAL A 13 18.10 22.04 32.85
C VAL A 13 18.65 20.78 32.19
N THR A 14 19.13 19.80 32.92
CA THR A 14 19.80 18.62 32.31
C THR A 14 18.95 17.36 32.19
N SER A 15 17.65 17.38 32.51
CA SER A 15 16.84 16.16 32.54
C SER A 15 15.87 15.98 31.38
N VAL A 16 15.72 16.92 30.44
CA VAL A 16 14.71 16.85 29.38
C VAL A 16 15.24 16.34 28.04
N VAL A 17 16.57 16.30 27.84
CA VAL A 17 17.16 15.89 26.55
C VAL A 17 17.30 14.37 26.41
N ALA A 18 17.27 13.61 27.50
CA ALA A 18 17.45 12.14 27.46
C ALA A 18 16.18 11.37 27.05
N ALA A 19 14.98 11.93 27.19
CA ALA A 19 13.74 11.23 26.88
C ALA A 19 13.37 11.26 25.38
N ALA A 20 13.82 12.29 24.63
CA ALA A 20 13.53 12.40 23.20
C ALA A 20 14.36 11.43 22.31
N GLY A 21 15.53 11.02 22.79
CA GLY A 21 16.41 10.09 22.03
C GLY A 21 15.91 8.64 21.99
N CYS A 22 15.18 8.20 23.01
CA CYS A 22 14.71 6.81 23.09
C CYS A 22 13.48 6.52 22.20
N GLN A 23 12.66 7.51 21.86
CA GLN A 23 11.50 7.29 20.99
C GLN A 23 11.88 7.21 19.51
N ALA A 24 12.93 7.88 19.06
CA ALA A 24 13.41 7.78 17.68
C ALA A 24 14.00 6.40 17.36
N PHE A 25 14.58 5.69 18.34
CA PHE A 25 15.15 4.37 18.17
C PHE A 25 14.11 3.24 18.15
N SER A 26 12.93 3.42 18.75
CA SER A 26 11.89 2.39 18.75
C SER A 26 11.10 2.34 17.43
N PHE A 27 11.05 3.44 16.68
CA PHE A 27 10.36 3.50 15.39
C PHE A 27 11.09 2.68 14.30
N ASN A 28 12.40 2.52 14.41
CA ASN A 28 13.22 1.79 13.43
C ASN A 28 13.26 0.26 13.67
N ARG A 29 12.86 -0.21 14.84
CA ARG A 29 12.89 -1.67 15.17
C ARG A 29 11.79 -2.47 14.47
N ASN A 30 10.74 -1.82 13.95
CA ASN A 30 9.57 -2.49 13.37
C ASN A 30 9.49 -2.40 11.84
N ALA A 31 10.44 -1.71 11.19
CA ALA A 31 10.41 -1.50 9.74
C ALA A 31 10.60 -2.79 8.92
N ASP A 32 11.14 -3.84 9.52
CA ASP A 32 11.32 -5.16 8.89
C ASP A 32 10.35 -6.22 9.41
N ALA A 33 9.29 -5.84 10.15
CA ALA A 33 8.37 -6.80 10.74
C ALA A 33 7.71 -7.71 9.69
N LEU A 34 7.25 -7.16 8.57
CA LEU A 34 6.67 -7.94 7.48
C LEU A 34 7.69 -8.90 6.86
N TRP A 35 8.92 -8.42 6.63
CA TRP A 35 9.99 -9.28 6.13
C TRP A 35 10.31 -10.43 7.08
N ASN A 36 10.37 -10.17 8.39
CA ASN A 36 10.65 -11.20 9.38
C ASN A 36 9.55 -12.29 9.40
N ILE A 37 8.28 -11.90 9.28
CA ILE A 37 7.18 -12.88 9.18
C ILE A 37 7.36 -13.74 7.92
N VAL A 38 7.59 -13.13 6.76
CA VAL A 38 7.77 -13.87 5.50
C VAL A 38 8.96 -14.82 5.58
N SER A 39 10.14 -14.31 5.96
CA SER A 39 11.41 -15.03 5.85
C SER A 39 11.66 -16.02 6.99
N GLN A 40 11.11 -15.78 8.17
CA GLN A 40 11.36 -16.60 9.35
C GLN A 40 10.23 -17.54 9.72
N GLN A 41 9.02 -17.31 9.18
CA GLN A 41 7.83 -18.10 9.51
C GLN A 41 7.17 -18.66 8.25
N CYS A 42 6.55 -17.83 7.40
CA CYS A 42 5.74 -18.32 6.28
C CYS A 42 6.52 -19.23 5.31
N VAL A 43 7.67 -18.78 4.84
CA VAL A 43 8.50 -19.53 3.87
C VAL A 43 9.07 -20.80 4.50
N PRO A 44 9.72 -20.77 5.68
CA PRO A 44 10.19 -21.98 6.34
C PRO A 44 9.09 -22.99 6.66
N ASN A 45 7.94 -22.55 7.18
CA ASN A 45 6.82 -23.44 7.48
C ASN A 45 6.28 -24.11 6.22
N GLN A 46 6.14 -23.37 5.12
CA GLN A 46 5.71 -23.93 3.84
C GLN A 46 6.70 -24.98 3.32
N GLN A 47 8.01 -24.71 3.44
CA GLN A 47 9.05 -25.61 2.95
C GLN A 47 9.19 -26.89 3.78
N GLN A 48 9.06 -26.78 5.09
CA GLN A 48 9.29 -27.89 6.02
C GLN A 48 8.03 -28.72 6.30
N ASN A 49 6.87 -28.05 6.37
CA ASN A 49 5.63 -28.63 6.87
C ASN A 49 4.49 -28.61 5.84
N SER A 50 4.70 -28.00 4.65
CA SER A 50 3.63 -27.73 3.68
C SER A 50 2.48 -26.88 4.28
N ASP A 51 2.81 -26.05 5.26
CA ASP A 51 1.88 -25.16 5.96
C ASP A 51 2.33 -23.70 5.75
N PRO A 52 1.51 -22.85 5.11
CA PRO A 52 1.88 -21.46 4.89
C PRO A 52 1.81 -20.57 6.14
N ALA A 53 1.27 -21.06 7.27
CA ALA A 53 1.04 -20.24 8.46
C ALA A 53 2.31 -19.50 8.94
N PRO A 54 2.18 -18.22 9.39
CA PRO A 54 0.95 -17.43 9.57
C PRO A 54 0.42 -16.77 8.28
N CYS A 55 1.04 -17.00 7.13
CA CYS A 55 0.51 -16.55 5.84
C CYS A 55 -0.73 -17.38 5.44
N ARG A 56 -1.54 -16.84 4.54
CA ARG A 56 -2.65 -17.55 3.93
C ARG A 56 -2.20 -18.42 2.74
N LEU A 57 -1.19 -17.93 2.02
CA LEU A 57 -0.58 -18.58 0.87
C LEU A 57 0.93 -18.31 0.86
N VAL A 58 1.71 -19.31 0.48
CA VAL A 58 3.11 -19.16 0.08
C VAL A 58 3.29 -19.82 -1.29
N ASP A 59 3.40 -19.01 -2.32
CA ASP A 59 3.69 -19.47 -3.69
C ASP A 59 5.18 -19.30 -3.98
N LEU A 60 5.96 -20.35 -3.73
CA LEU A 60 7.40 -20.36 -3.98
C LEU A 60 7.75 -20.34 -5.47
N ARG A 61 6.86 -20.83 -6.34
CA ARG A 61 7.08 -20.87 -7.79
C ARG A 61 6.98 -19.49 -8.40
N ASN A 62 5.95 -18.73 -8.02
CA ASN A 62 5.72 -17.36 -8.50
C ASN A 62 6.37 -16.30 -7.59
N GLY A 63 6.94 -16.72 -6.46
CA GLY A 63 7.81 -15.90 -5.63
C GLY A 63 7.08 -14.87 -4.75
N TYR A 64 5.86 -15.19 -4.25
CA TYR A 64 5.11 -14.31 -3.36
C TYR A 64 4.39 -15.06 -2.23
N VAL A 65 3.98 -14.31 -1.23
CA VAL A 65 3.09 -14.76 -0.17
C VAL A 65 1.87 -13.85 -0.10
N VAL A 66 0.76 -14.38 0.44
CA VAL A 66 -0.42 -13.61 0.80
C VAL A 66 -0.68 -13.78 2.28
N MET A 67 -0.83 -12.69 3.01
CA MET A 67 -1.12 -12.74 4.43
C MET A 67 -2.28 -11.81 4.80
N LYS A 68 -3.03 -12.16 5.85
CA LYS A 68 -4.03 -11.27 6.44
C LYS A 68 -3.31 -10.14 7.16
N ASP A 69 -3.61 -8.91 6.79
CA ASP A 69 -3.13 -7.76 7.55
C ASP A 69 -3.83 -7.68 8.93
N ARG A 70 -3.13 -7.15 9.90
CA ARG A 70 -3.71 -6.83 11.22
C ARG A 70 -4.75 -5.71 11.15
N GLU A 71 -4.59 -4.79 10.18
CA GLU A 71 -5.51 -3.66 9.98
C GLU A 71 -6.77 -4.12 9.24
N GLY A 72 -7.93 -3.64 9.71
CA GLY A 72 -9.23 -3.89 9.10
C GLY A 72 -9.66 -5.37 9.06
N PRO A 73 -10.95 -5.64 8.87
CA PRO A 73 -11.49 -7.00 8.88
C PRO A 73 -11.12 -7.81 7.63
N LEU A 74 -10.97 -7.18 6.47
CA LEU A 74 -10.84 -7.86 5.16
C LEU A 74 -9.54 -7.56 4.43
N GLN A 75 -8.63 -6.74 4.96
CA GLN A 75 -7.38 -6.39 4.29
C GLN A 75 -6.40 -7.55 4.25
N PHE A 76 -5.84 -7.80 3.07
CA PHE A 76 -4.71 -8.71 2.86
C PHE A 76 -3.52 -7.95 2.27
N LEU A 77 -2.35 -8.55 2.41
CA LEU A 77 -1.11 -8.07 1.81
C LEU A 77 -0.55 -9.15 0.90
N LEU A 78 -0.10 -8.75 -0.29
CA LEU A 78 0.78 -9.59 -1.10
C LEU A 78 2.20 -9.07 -0.97
N LEU A 79 3.14 -9.97 -0.65
CA LEU A 79 4.56 -9.64 -0.46
C LEU A 79 5.44 -10.61 -1.26
N PRO A 80 6.57 -10.14 -1.82
CA PRO A 80 7.59 -11.05 -2.38
C PRO A 80 8.20 -11.97 -1.31
N VAL A 81 8.54 -13.22 -1.70
CA VAL A 81 9.33 -14.14 -0.86
C VAL A 81 10.79 -13.70 -0.71
N LYS A 82 11.26 -12.82 -1.59
CA LYS A 82 12.59 -12.20 -1.51
C LYS A 82 12.52 -10.83 -0.86
N LYS A 83 13.62 -10.40 -0.24
CA LYS A 83 13.71 -9.03 0.29
C LYS A 83 13.70 -8.03 -0.86
N ILE A 84 12.63 -7.27 -0.97
CA ILE A 84 12.47 -6.13 -1.87
C ILE A 84 11.99 -4.98 -1.00
N SER A 85 12.79 -3.93 -0.82
CA SER A 85 12.49 -2.87 0.15
C SER A 85 11.20 -2.12 -0.17
N GLY A 86 10.95 -1.85 -1.45
CA GLY A 86 9.74 -1.15 -1.89
C GLY A 86 9.79 -0.79 -3.37
N ILE A 87 8.93 0.12 -3.75
CA ILE A 87 8.72 0.54 -5.15
C ILE A 87 9.98 1.12 -5.82
N GLU A 88 10.95 1.60 -5.06
CA GLU A 88 12.25 2.09 -5.54
C GLU A 88 13.20 0.98 -6.01
N SER A 89 12.89 -0.28 -5.74
CA SER A 89 13.78 -1.40 -6.04
C SER A 89 13.84 -1.67 -7.54
N ALA A 90 15.03 -1.57 -8.13
CA ALA A 90 15.25 -1.73 -9.57
C ALA A 90 14.78 -3.09 -10.12
N VAL A 91 14.75 -4.13 -9.26
CA VAL A 91 14.26 -5.46 -9.64
C VAL A 91 12.82 -5.44 -10.15
N LEU A 92 11.99 -4.51 -9.68
CA LEU A 92 10.58 -4.36 -10.11
C LEU A 92 10.45 -3.84 -11.55
N LEU A 93 11.51 -3.25 -12.09
CA LEU A 93 11.57 -2.74 -13.47
C LEU A 93 12.10 -3.78 -14.46
N ASN A 94 12.54 -4.95 -13.98
CA ASN A 94 12.91 -6.06 -14.83
C ASN A 94 11.62 -6.72 -15.38
N PRO A 95 11.45 -6.82 -16.72
CA PRO A 95 10.25 -7.41 -17.33
C PRO A 95 10.06 -8.90 -17.00
N PHE A 96 11.11 -9.59 -16.54
CA PHE A 96 11.06 -10.99 -16.11
C PHE A 96 10.74 -11.15 -14.61
N SER A 97 10.62 -10.06 -13.86
CA SER A 97 10.14 -10.13 -12.47
C SER A 97 8.66 -10.50 -12.42
N ALA A 98 8.25 -11.13 -11.33
CA ALA A 98 6.85 -11.46 -11.10
C ALA A 98 5.96 -10.20 -11.20
N ASN A 99 4.81 -10.33 -11.82
CA ASN A 99 3.83 -9.25 -11.89
C ASN A 99 2.97 -9.24 -10.60
N TYR A 100 3.56 -8.72 -9.53
CA TYR A 100 2.92 -8.72 -8.20
C TYR A 100 1.54 -8.05 -8.18
N PHE A 101 1.25 -7.08 -9.06
CA PHE A 101 -0.09 -6.50 -9.16
C PHE A 101 -1.11 -7.47 -9.78
N ALA A 102 -0.73 -8.24 -10.77
CA ALA A 102 -1.59 -9.26 -11.35
C ALA A 102 -1.88 -10.38 -10.33
N GLU A 103 -0.85 -10.81 -9.59
CA GLU A 103 -1.00 -11.79 -8.53
C GLU A 103 -1.85 -11.26 -7.36
N ALA A 104 -1.66 -10.00 -6.95
CA ALA A 104 -2.49 -9.37 -5.93
C ALA A 104 -3.96 -9.23 -6.36
N TRP A 105 -4.18 -8.92 -7.65
CA TRP A 105 -5.55 -8.90 -8.19
C TRP A 105 -6.18 -10.30 -8.18
N HIS A 106 -5.40 -11.32 -8.44
CA HIS A 106 -5.86 -12.71 -8.33
C HIS A 106 -6.18 -13.05 -6.85
N ALA A 107 -5.30 -12.68 -5.92
CA ALA A 107 -5.44 -12.98 -4.50
C ALA A 107 -6.59 -12.26 -3.79
N ARG A 108 -7.31 -11.34 -4.44
CA ARG A 108 -8.45 -10.60 -3.84
C ARG A 108 -9.60 -11.51 -3.36
N HIS A 109 -9.70 -12.74 -3.90
CA HIS A 109 -10.70 -13.71 -3.47
C HIS A 109 -10.59 -14.08 -1.98
N TYR A 110 -9.41 -13.89 -1.36
CA TYR A 110 -9.25 -14.09 0.08
C TYR A 110 -10.09 -13.11 0.91
N MET A 111 -10.46 -11.95 0.35
CA MET A 111 -11.42 -11.05 1.00
C MET A 111 -12.81 -11.68 1.07
N GLU A 112 -13.25 -12.35 -0.01
CA GLU A 112 -14.51 -13.08 -0.04
C GLU A 112 -14.52 -14.25 0.95
N GLU A 113 -13.47 -15.07 0.91
CA GLU A 113 -13.30 -16.20 1.85
C GLU A 113 -13.37 -15.70 3.30
N ARG A 114 -12.69 -14.59 3.60
CA ARG A 114 -12.68 -14.02 4.95
C ARG A 114 -14.03 -13.44 5.36
N ARG A 115 -14.74 -12.82 4.42
CA ARG A 115 -16.07 -12.24 4.62
C ARG A 115 -17.14 -13.30 4.77
N GLY A 116 -16.98 -14.46 4.13
CA GLY A 116 -17.99 -15.52 4.03
C GLY A 116 -19.13 -15.17 3.07
N SER A 117 -18.95 -14.18 2.21
CA SER A 117 -19.93 -13.75 1.19
C SER A 117 -19.22 -12.98 0.07
N PRO A 118 -19.81 -12.92 -1.15
CA PRO A 118 -19.21 -12.28 -2.30
C PRO A 118 -18.78 -10.83 -2.05
N VAL A 119 -17.64 -10.45 -2.62
CA VAL A 119 -17.11 -9.09 -2.67
C VAL A 119 -16.99 -8.66 -4.12
N ASP A 120 -17.85 -7.72 -4.54
CA ASP A 120 -17.81 -7.22 -5.91
C ASP A 120 -16.45 -6.57 -6.22
N ASP A 121 -15.92 -6.83 -7.44
CA ASP A 121 -14.64 -6.27 -7.88
C ASP A 121 -14.60 -4.74 -7.78
N SER A 122 -15.74 -4.06 -7.98
CA SER A 122 -15.84 -2.60 -7.88
C SER A 122 -15.58 -2.06 -6.47
N ALA A 123 -15.76 -2.90 -5.45
CA ALA A 123 -15.47 -2.55 -4.07
C ALA A 123 -14.00 -2.72 -3.68
N ILE A 124 -13.16 -3.28 -4.56
CA ILE A 124 -11.78 -3.65 -4.25
C ILE A 124 -10.78 -2.69 -4.88
N ALA A 125 -9.76 -2.34 -4.13
CA ALA A 125 -8.57 -1.66 -4.61
C ALA A 125 -7.30 -2.35 -4.15
N LEU A 126 -6.29 -2.33 -5.02
CA LEU A 126 -4.91 -2.62 -4.68
C LEU A 126 -4.17 -1.31 -4.47
N SER A 127 -3.23 -1.26 -3.53
CA SER A 127 -2.34 -0.11 -3.41
C SER A 127 -0.92 -0.50 -2.96
N VAL A 128 0.05 0.31 -3.36
CA VAL A 128 1.41 0.32 -2.83
C VAL A 128 1.86 1.75 -2.60
N ASN A 129 2.48 1.99 -1.47
CA ASN A 129 2.89 3.32 -1.05
C ASN A 129 4.30 3.68 -1.56
N SER A 130 4.56 4.97 -1.71
CA SER A 130 5.91 5.49 -1.99
C SER A 130 6.88 5.13 -0.87
N GLN A 131 8.16 5.32 -1.11
CA GLN A 131 9.22 5.12 -0.11
C GLN A 131 9.01 5.95 1.18
N ARG A 132 8.37 7.11 1.10
CA ARG A 132 8.07 7.97 2.26
C ARG A 132 6.63 7.81 2.78
N GLY A 133 5.79 7.09 2.05
CA GLY A 133 4.42 6.76 2.44
C GLY A 133 4.32 5.46 3.24
N ARG A 134 5.27 4.53 3.08
CA ARG A 134 5.28 3.24 3.77
C ARG A 134 5.94 3.30 5.14
N THR A 135 5.60 2.33 5.98
CA THR A 135 6.21 2.11 7.30
C THR A 135 7.09 0.86 7.35
N GLN A 136 6.99 -0.03 6.37
CA GLN A 136 7.71 -1.30 6.30
C GLN A 136 8.71 -1.33 5.15
N ASN A 137 9.90 -1.91 5.37
CA ASN A 137 10.95 -2.08 4.37
C ASN A 137 10.88 -3.45 3.67
N GLN A 138 9.68 -3.89 3.40
CA GLN A 138 9.36 -5.00 2.51
C GLN A 138 8.25 -4.53 1.58
N LEU A 139 8.40 -4.74 0.27
CA LEU A 139 7.34 -4.46 -0.70
C LEU A 139 6.07 -5.20 -0.27
N HIS A 140 4.98 -4.48 -0.16
CA HIS A 140 3.67 -5.05 0.11
C HIS A 140 2.62 -4.31 -0.68
N ILE A 141 1.75 -5.07 -1.32
CA ILE A 141 0.58 -4.55 -2.03
C ILE A 141 -0.62 -4.80 -1.14
N HIS A 142 -1.27 -3.74 -0.71
CA HIS A 142 -2.52 -3.81 0.05
C HIS A 142 -3.66 -4.25 -0.86
N ILE A 143 -4.40 -5.25 -0.45
CA ILE A 143 -5.63 -5.74 -1.08
C ILE A 143 -6.75 -5.42 -0.11
N SER A 144 -7.53 -4.38 -0.39
CA SER A 144 -8.51 -3.86 0.55
C SER A 144 -9.70 -3.23 -0.17
N CYS A 145 -10.66 -2.73 0.60
CA CYS A 145 -11.82 -2.05 0.04
C CYS A 145 -11.46 -0.66 -0.49
N LEU A 146 -12.03 -0.31 -1.64
CA LEU A 146 -12.01 1.05 -2.17
C LEU A 146 -12.91 1.95 -1.32
N ARG A 147 -12.50 3.19 -1.07
CA ARG A 147 -13.35 4.17 -0.39
C ARG A 147 -14.61 4.47 -1.22
N PRO A 148 -15.79 4.59 -0.59
CA PRO A 148 -17.05 4.84 -1.30
C PRO A 148 -17.08 6.15 -2.12
N ASP A 149 -16.43 7.21 -1.62
CA ASP A 149 -16.32 8.48 -2.34
C ASP A 149 -15.42 8.36 -3.58
N ILE A 150 -14.34 7.59 -3.49
CA ILE A 150 -13.44 7.31 -4.61
C ILE A 150 -14.17 6.45 -5.66
N ARG A 151 -14.97 5.45 -5.23
CA ARG A 151 -15.79 4.66 -6.16
C ARG A 151 -16.73 5.57 -6.98
N ARG A 152 -17.50 6.41 -6.30
CA ARG A 152 -18.38 7.37 -6.99
C ARG A 152 -17.61 8.30 -7.94
N ARG A 153 -16.41 8.73 -7.52
CA ARG A 153 -15.58 9.58 -8.37
C ARG A 153 -15.11 8.85 -9.63
N LEU A 154 -14.63 7.62 -9.50
CA LEU A 154 -14.23 6.78 -10.64
C LEU A 154 -15.41 6.53 -11.59
N ASP A 155 -16.60 6.26 -11.07
CA ASP A 155 -17.81 6.06 -11.87
C ASP A 155 -18.16 7.33 -12.67
N SER A 156 -18.04 8.50 -12.06
CA SER A 156 -18.29 9.78 -12.74
C SER A 156 -17.25 10.08 -13.84
N LEU A 157 -16.08 9.48 -13.78
CA LEU A 157 -15.00 9.66 -14.76
C LEU A 157 -15.03 8.60 -15.87
N ASP A 158 -15.81 7.55 -15.74
CA ASP A 158 -15.74 6.36 -16.61
C ASP A 158 -15.82 6.68 -18.11
N ALA A 159 -16.74 7.56 -18.51
CA ALA A 159 -16.93 7.97 -19.90
C ALA A 159 -15.75 8.79 -20.47
N THR A 160 -14.90 9.38 -19.62
CA THR A 160 -13.80 10.26 -20.03
C THR A 160 -12.45 9.60 -19.93
N LEU A 161 -12.32 8.56 -19.09
CA LEU A 161 -11.07 7.84 -18.90
C LEU A 161 -10.75 6.95 -20.10
N SER A 162 -9.48 6.94 -20.48
CA SER A 162 -8.98 6.17 -21.62
C SER A 162 -7.64 5.49 -21.28
N GLU A 163 -7.06 4.84 -22.26
CA GLU A 163 -5.70 4.26 -22.16
C GLU A 163 -4.58 5.32 -22.08
N LYS A 164 -4.91 6.60 -22.32
CA LYS A 164 -3.96 7.71 -22.17
C LYS A 164 -3.97 8.21 -20.73
N TRP A 165 -2.78 8.61 -20.25
CA TRP A 165 -2.65 9.23 -18.93
C TRP A 165 -3.38 10.57 -18.87
N GLN A 166 -4.17 10.75 -17.84
CA GLN A 166 -4.94 11.97 -17.55
C GLN A 166 -4.77 12.33 -16.08
N THR A 167 -4.94 13.59 -15.73
CA THR A 167 -4.92 14.02 -14.34
C THR A 167 -6.35 14.09 -13.80
N ALA A 168 -6.61 13.46 -12.65
CA ALA A 168 -7.88 13.54 -11.96
C ALA A 168 -7.68 13.80 -10.46
N GLN A 169 -8.62 14.53 -9.86
CA GLN A 169 -8.70 14.70 -8.42
C GLN A 169 -9.38 13.46 -7.83
N LEU A 170 -8.67 12.75 -6.93
CA LEU A 170 -9.18 11.61 -6.16
C LEU A 170 -8.93 11.89 -4.67
N GLY A 171 -10.00 12.09 -3.91
CA GLY A 171 -9.88 12.57 -2.54
C GLY A 171 -9.16 13.92 -2.48
N GLU A 172 -8.16 14.04 -1.63
CA GLU A 172 -7.44 15.30 -1.42
C GLU A 172 -6.32 15.56 -2.43
N HIS A 173 -5.95 14.56 -3.24
CA HIS A 173 -4.79 14.66 -4.12
C HIS A 173 -5.12 14.47 -5.60
N LYS A 174 -4.24 15.01 -6.45
CA LYS A 174 -4.26 14.78 -7.91
C LYS A 174 -3.48 13.51 -8.23
N TYR A 175 -4.10 12.65 -9.02
CA TYR A 175 -3.52 11.41 -9.54
C TYR A 175 -3.36 11.47 -11.05
N GLN A 176 -2.31 10.87 -11.57
CA GLN A 176 -2.27 10.42 -12.95
C GLN A 176 -3.07 9.13 -13.04
N ILE A 177 -4.01 9.05 -13.95
CA ILE A 177 -4.92 7.92 -14.11
C ILE A 177 -5.01 7.51 -15.57
N ARG A 178 -5.02 6.21 -15.82
CA ARG A 178 -5.34 5.62 -17.12
C ARG A 178 -6.09 4.31 -16.96
N ILE A 179 -6.78 3.90 -18.02
CA ILE A 179 -7.43 2.60 -18.07
C ILE A 179 -6.45 1.53 -18.56
N LEU A 180 -6.56 0.34 -17.96
CA LEU A 180 -5.92 -0.90 -18.41
C LEU A 180 -6.98 -1.93 -18.73
N THR A 181 -6.76 -2.68 -19.79
CA THR A 181 -7.47 -3.95 -20.03
C THR A 181 -6.93 -5.05 -19.10
N ARG A 182 -7.65 -6.17 -19.00
CA ARG A 182 -7.19 -7.35 -18.27
C ARG A 182 -5.87 -7.88 -18.86
N GLU A 183 -5.77 -7.89 -20.18
CA GLU A 183 -4.59 -8.40 -20.87
C GLU A 183 -3.38 -7.51 -20.72
N GLU A 184 -3.56 -6.19 -20.70
CA GLU A 184 -2.47 -5.26 -20.42
C GLU A 184 -1.92 -5.42 -19.01
N LEU A 185 -2.80 -5.62 -18.00
CA LEU A 185 -2.36 -5.88 -16.63
C LEU A 185 -1.57 -7.19 -16.53
N LYS A 186 -2.00 -8.25 -17.20
CA LYS A 186 -1.27 -9.53 -17.23
C LYS A 186 0.08 -9.42 -17.93
N LYS A 187 0.13 -8.71 -19.06
CA LYS A 187 1.31 -8.63 -19.92
C LYS A 187 2.41 -7.75 -19.33
N THR A 188 2.05 -6.66 -18.65
CA THR A 188 3.02 -5.67 -18.19
C THR A 188 2.69 -5.22 -16.76
N SER A 189 3.66 -5.40 -15.88
CA SER A 189 3.55 -4.94 -14.50
C SER A 189 3.33 -3.40 -14.45
N PRO A 190 2.42 -2.90 -13.58
CA PRO A 190 2.27 -1.47 -13.33
C PRO A 190 3.58 -0.75 -13.01
N PHE A 191 4.53 -1.37 -12.33
CA PHE A 191 5.85 -0.79 -12.04
C PHE A 191 6.62 -0.47 -13.34
N VAL A 192 6.70 -1.45 -14.24
CA VAL A 192 7.36 -1.30 -15.55
C VAL A 192 6.65 -0.27 -16.41
N ARG A 193 5.31 -0.30 -16.42
CA ARG A 193 4.48 0.63 -17.19
C ARG A 193 4.70 2.07 -16.77
N ILE A 194 4.63 2.35 -15.48
CA ILE A 194 4.84 3.69 -14.92
C ILE A 194 6.24 4.20 -15.24
N ALA A 195 7.25 3.36 -15.03
CA ALA A 195 8.65 3.71 -15.33
C ALA A 195 8.88 4.04 -16.80
N ASN A 196 8.13 3.45 -17.73
CA ASN A 196 8.28 3.66 -19.16
C ASN A 196 7.40 4.78 -19.71
N GLU A 197 6.24 5.03 -19.11
CA GLU A 197 5.21 5.89 -19.69
C GLU A 197 5.13 7.27 -19.03
N LEU A 198 5.53 7.40 -17.75
CA LEU A 198 5.54 8.70 -17.08
C LEU A 198 6.92 9.34 -17.15
N PRO A 199 7.04 10.59 -17.63
CA PRO A 199 8.33 11.28 -17.77
C PRO A 199 9.12 11.33 -16.45
N GLY A 200 10.37 10.86 -16.47
CA GLY A 200 11.29 10.84 -15.32
C GLY A 200 10.89 9.86 -14.19
N ALA A 201 9.90 8.99 -14.43
CA ALA A 201 9.45 8.09 -13.37
C ALA A 201 10.45 6.98 -13.07
N ARG A 202 11.16 6.49 -14.07
CA ARG A 202 12.14 5.41 -13.95
C ARG A 202 13.21 5.71 -12.90
N GLU A 203 13.70 6.92 -12.89
CA GLU A 203 14.76 7.39 -11.97
C GLU A 203 14.20 7.73 -10.58
N GLU A 204 12.90 7.91 -10.48
CA GLU A 204 12.23 8.42 -9.28
C GLU A 204 11.15 7.49 -8.73
N MET A 205 11.17 6.18 -9.08
CA MET A 205 10.10 5.24 -8.67
C MET A 205 9.76 5.29 -7.19
N GLY A 206 10.74 5.52 -6.33
CA GLY A 206 10.52 5.66 -4.88
C GLY A 206 9.63 6.86 -4.46
N LYS A 207 9.35 7.80 -5.38
CA LYS A 207 8.45 8.92 -5.11
C LYS A 207 6.98 8.61 -5.41
N TYR A 208 6.68 7.47 -6.04
CA TYR A 208 5.33 7.17 -6.50
C TYR A 208 4.58 6.25 -5.53
N GLY A 209 3.30 6.49 -5.36
CA GLY A 209 2.32 5.54 -4.87
C GLY A 209 1.44 5.08 -6.03
N ILE A 210 1.02 3.84 -6.03
CA ILE A 210 0.25 3.23 -7.10
C ILE A 210 -1.00 2.59 -6.54
N ALA A 211 -2.16 2.83 -7.15
CA ALA A 211 -3.37 2.07 -6.88
C ALA A 211 -3.98 1.50 -8.16
N LEU A 212 -4.75 0.43 -8.01
CA LEU A 212 -5.49 -0.23 -9.07
C LEU A 212 -6.88 -0.57 -8.57
N ALA A 213 -7.93 -0.18 -9.31
CA ALA A 213 -9.32 -0.49 -8.98
C ALA A 213 -10.08 -0.95 -10.21
N ALA A 214 -11.14 -1.74 -10.01
CA ALA A 214 -11.99 -2.19 -11.11
C ALA A 214 -12.79 -1.02 -11.72
N MET A 215 -12.99 -1.12 -13.02
CA MET A 215 -13.88 -0.28 -13.82
C MET A 215 -14.88 -1.16 -14.59
N PRO A 216 -16.01 -0.61 -15.05
CA PRO A 216 -16.98 -1.36 -15.85
C PRO A 216 -16.33 -2.08 -17.04
N GLY A 217 -16.94 -3.18 -17.48
CA GLY A 217 -16.47 -3.94 -18.64
C GLY A 217 -15.15 -4.71 -18.43
N GLY A 218 -14.82 -5.02 -17.18
CA GLY A 218 -13.60 -5.78 -16.86
C GLY A 218 -12.31 -4.98 -17.01
N ARG A 219 -12.39 -3.66 -17.18
CA ARG A 219 -11.27 -2.72 -17.21
C ARG A 219 -10.73 -2.44 -15.80
N ARG A 220 -9.59 -1.77 -15.71
CA ARG A 220 -8.96 -1.34 -14.46
C ARG A 220 -8.51 0.11 -14.58
N ALA A 221 -8.74 0.89 -13.54
CA ALA A 221 -8.12 2.21 -13.40
C ALA A 221 -6.76 2.03 -12.70
N LEU A 222 -5.68 2.36 -13.40
CA LEU A 222 -4.35 2.50 -12.83
C LEU A 222 -4.16 3.94 -12.41
N MET A 223 -3.98 4.17 -11.12
CA MET A 223 -3.89 5.50 -10.49
C MET A 223 -2.52 5.66 -9.86
N VAL A 224 -1.86 6.79 -10.11
CA VAL A 224 -0.49 7.04 -9.68
C VAL A 224 -0.39 8.42 -9.04
N ILE A 225 0.13 8.47 -7.82
CA ILE A 225 0.41 9.71 -7.11
C ILE A 225 1.91 9.90 -6.96
N LYS A 226 2.42 11.08 -7.30
CA LYS A 226 3.82 11.44 -7.04
C LYS A 226 3.90 12.21 -5.72
N ARG A 227 4.78 11.78 -4.83
CA ARG A 227 5.07 12.46 -3.57
C ARG A 227 5.42 13.94 -3.78
N ASN A 228 4.81 14.80 -3.00
CA ASN A 228 5.16 16.22 -2.89
C ASN A 228 5.09 16.64 -1.42
N LEU A 229 6.24 16.65 -0.74
CA LEU A 229 6.30 16.92 0.70
C LEU A 229 5.96 18.38 1.05
N LEU A 230 6.13 19.33 0.11
CA LEU A 230 5.74 20.72 0.30
C LEU A 230 4.22 20.87 0.39
N LEU A 231 3.47 19.97 -0.23
CA LEU A 231 2.01 19.87 -0.16
C LEU A 231 1.54 18.80 0.82
N LEU A 232 2.39 18.39 1.76
CA LEU A 232 2.13 17.33 2.75
C LEU A 232 1.73 15.98 2.14
N ASN A 233 1.93 15.81 0.83
CA ASN A 233 1.65 14.57 0.13
C ASN A 233 2.87 13.64 0.21
N ARG A 234 2.73 12.52 0.93
CA ARG A 234 3.76 11.51 1.09
C ARG A 234 3.79 10.48 -0.05
N GLY A 235 2.86 10.53 -0.98
CA GLY A 235 2.69 9.53 -2.04
C GLY A 235 2.13 8.20 -1.51
N SER A 236 1.17 8.28 -0.60
CA SER A 236 0.48 7.10 -0.03
C SER A 236 -0.79 6.82 -0.82
N ALA A 237 -0.74 5.87 -1.75
CA ALA A 237 -1.91 5.50 -2.54
C ALA A 237 -2.95 4.69 -1.73
N GLU A 238 -2.56 4.19 -0.56
CA GLU A 238 -3.45 3.56 0.41
C GLU A 238 -4.54 4.52 0.93
N GLU A 239 -4.37 5.85 0.78
CA GLU A 239 -5.39 6.83 1.10
C GLU A 239 -6.69 6.66 0.30
N LEU A 240 -6.66 5.94 -0.83
CA LEU A 240 -7.82 5.60 -1.63
C LEU A 240 -8.60 4.39 -1.09
N GLN A 241 -8.06 3.70 -0.07
CA GLN A 241 -8.66 2.52 0.55
C GLN A 241 -9.37 2.87 1.87
N ASP A 242 -10.40 2.08 2.18
CA ASP A 242 -11.11 2.08 3.45
C ASP A 242 -11.01 0.69 4.09
N HIS A 243 -10.17 0.57 5.10
CA HIS A 243 -9.93 -0.72 5.76
C HIS A 243 -11.12 -1.19 6.62
N SER A 244 -12.10 -0.31 6.90
CA SER A 244 -13.36 -0.70 7.53
C SER A 244 -14.33 -1.37 6.56
N CYS A 245 -14.07 -1.22 5.25
CA CYS A 245 -14.92 -1.73 4.17
C CYS A 245 -16.37 -1.21 4.21
N ALA A 246 -16.55 0.08 4.48
CA ALA A 246 -17.87 0.72 4.50
C ALA A 246 -18.65 0.55 3.18
N ILE A 247 -17.94 0.43 2.06
CA ILE A 247 -18.54 0.18 0.73
C ILE A 247 -19.35 -1.14 0.66
N LEU A 248 -19.06 -2.09 1.54
CA LEU A 248 -19.74 -3.40 1.61
C LEU A 248 -20.88 -3.43 2.63
N GLN A 249 -21.11 -2.35 3.35
CA GLN A 249 -22.21 -2.26 4.30
C GLN A 249 -23.51 -1.93 3.54
N PRO A 250 -24.66 -2.47 3.96
CA PRO A 250 -25.96 -2.05 3.42
C PRO A 250 -26.07 -0.54 3.56
N SER A 251 -26.49 0.14 2.48
CA SER A 251 -26.84 1.55 2.59
C SER A 251 -27.93 1.66 3.65
N THR A 252 -27.59 2.24 4.82
CA THR A 252 -28.62 2.70 5.74
C THR A 252 -29.36 3.81 5.03
N LEU A 253 -30.45 3.46 4.34
CA LEU A 253 -31.42 4.45 3.90
C LEU A 253 -31.86 5.15 5.17
N SER A 254 -31.37 6.37 5.39
CA SER A 254 -31.95 7.28 6.35
C SER A 254 -33.39 7.53 5.87
N GLY A 255 -34.32 6.76 6.44
CA GLY A 255 -35.74 7.07 6.33
C GLY A 255 -35.98 8.38 7.03
N THR A 256 -36.43 9.34 6.30
CA THR A 256 -37.21 10.47 6.79
C THR A 256 -38.47 10.56 5.99
#